data_791e9c883558c56aaa2d1044e0bb4d77
#
_entry.id   791e9c883558c56aaa2d1044e0bb4d77
#
_cell.length_a   1.000
_cell.length_b   1.000
_cell.length_c   1.000
_cell.angle_alpha   90.00
_cell.angle_beta   90.00
_cell.angle_gamma   90.00
#
_symmetry.space_group_name_H-M   'P 1'
#
loop_
_entity.id
_entity.type
_entity.pdbx_description
1 polymer ?
#
loop_
_entity_poly.entity_id
_entity_poly.type
_entity_poly.pdbx_seq_one_letter_code
_entity_poly.pdbx_strand_id
1 'polypeptide(L)'
;MMTINVNGRLIGEGQPAYMIAEMSANHAGSLARAKEIIHAAKESGADCIKIQTYTPDTLTIDCHNQYFQVKNGTWEGENLYSLYGKAYTPWEWQAELKAEADKVGIDFLSTPFDRTAVDFLEELGLDFYKIASFEMVDLPLIAYVASKGKPIIMSTGMGTLEEIREAVETVRKAGNEQLAILKCSSAYPANPADMHLKTIADMLKRFQIPVGLSDHSMGSLSATTAVAMGASIIEKHFCISREIENPDASFSMTPQEYKSMVEDIRRVEAALGEPKYGVSKQEESSVVFRRSVFAVKDIAKGQKLDEDNIRIIRPGYGLKPKYMQDIVGMRADRDIPRGTPVSFDLLEKGSVLFLTNNDNTEDVFEWLLKRGENVHKVQNKLTEDMIRALEPSFIVSFNYRYLIPKEVLDLMPDRVINLHTSYLPYNRGSSPNFFSFMDDTPKGVTIHRMAEGLDTGDILCRKELFFDEDKETFASTYEKLLAAMKELFYQNWDAIKAGKITAQKQEGCGTYHTMKELAEIREKHPFTWDCNIADYKNGF
;
A
#
# COMPACT_ATOMS: atom_id res chain seq x y z
N MET A 1 -12.32 9.65 10.84
CA MET A 1 -11.38 8.85 11.67
C MET A 1 -12.19 8.08 12.70
N MET A 2 -11.90 6.80 12.86
CA MET A 2 -12.56 5.93 13.83
C MET A 2 -11.92 6.15 15.21
N THR A 3 -12.48 7.03 16.02
CA THR A 3 -11.95 7.36 17.36
C THR A 3 -13.06 7.45 18.40
N ILE A 4 -12.74 7.15 19.65
CA ILE A 4 -13.53 7.50 20.85
C ILE A 4 -12.77 8.52 21.67
N ASN A 5 -13.47 9.28 22.50
CA ASN A 5 -12.86 10.28 23.37
C ASN A 5 -12.99 9.87 24.84
N VAL A 6 -11.86 9.59 25.49
CA VAL A 6 -11.77 9.28 26.91
C VAL A 6 -11.01 10.42 27.59
N ASN A 7 -11.66 11.13 28.49
CA ASN A 7 -11.05 12.25 29.26
C ASN A 7 -10.33 13.29 28.39
N GLY A 8 -10.86 13.61 27.20
CA GLY A 8 -10.23 14.55 26.26
C GLY A 8 -9.14 13.91 25.38
N ARG A 9 -8.76 12.66 25.61
CA ARG A 9 -7.82 11.90 24.77
C ARG A 9 -8.57 11.13 23.70
N LEU A 10 -8.16 11.29 22.45
CA LEU A 10 -8.65 10.49 21.33
C LEU A 10 -7.95 9.13 21.32
N ILE A 11 -8.72 8.05 21.20
CA ILE A 11 -8.26 6.67 21.08
C ILE A 11 -8.81 6.11 19.77
N GLY A 12 -7.95 5.55 18.92
CA GLY A 12 -8.34 4.97 17.64
C GLY A 12 -7.35 5.29 16.53
N GLU A 13 -7.87 5.40 15.30
CA GLU A 13 -7.08 5.58 14.10
C GLU A 13 -6.16 6.81 14.15
N GLY A 14 -4.87 6.61 13.87
CA GLY A 14 -3.87 7.68 13.85
C GLY A 14 -3.41 8.16 15.24
N GLN A 15 -3.86 7.50 16.31
CA GLN A 15 -3.43 7.78 17.68
C GLN A 15 -2.52 6.65 18.20
N PRO A 16 -1.61 6.96 19.16
CA PRO A 16 -0.86 5.92 19.85
C PRO A 16 -1.77 4.93 20.56
N ALA A 17 -1.42 3.65 20.56
CA ALA A 17 -2.20 2.62 21.21
C ALA A 17 -2.40 2.91 22.70
N TYR A 18 -3.63 2.78 23.16
CA TYR A 18 -4.03 3.01 24.54
C TYR A 18 -3.78 1.76 25.38
N MET A 19 -2.97 1.89 26.43
CA MET A 19 -2.45 0.77 27.21
C MET A 19 -3.22 0.59 28.51
N ILE A 20 -3.99 -0.50 28.66
CA ILE A 20 -4.80 -0.79 29.84
C ILE A 20 -4.11 -1.91 30.65
N ALA A 21 -3.74 -1.60 31.89
CA ALA A 21 -3.27 -2.57 32.86
C ALA A 21 -4.48 -3.11 33.65
N GLU A 22 -4.78 -4.41 33.52
CA GLU A 22 -5.85 -5.07 34.26
C GLU A 22 -5.35 -5.58 35.60
N MET A 23 -5.83 -5.01 36.70
CA MET A 23 -5.50 -5.43 38.05
C MET A 23 -6.19 -6.76 38.39
N SER A 24 -7.49 -6.88 38.09
CA SER A 24 -8.30 -8.06 38.43
C SER A 24 -8.05 -8.53 39.89
N ALA A 25 -7.81 -9.84 40.12
CA ALA A 25 -7.55 -10.41 41.44
C ALA A 25 -6.13 -10.19 41.99
N ASN A 26 -5.23 -9.51 41.24
CA ASN A 26 -3.81 -9.40 41.61
C ASN A 26 -3.56 -8.56 42.89
N HIS A 27 -4.56 -7.85 43.39
CA HIS A 27 -4.51 -7.21 44.72
C HIS A 27 -4.47 -8.23 45.85
N ALA A 28 -4.86 -9.49 45.60
CA ALA A 28 -4.86 -10.61 46.57
C ALA A 28 -5.41 -10.20 47.96
N GLY A 29 -6.59 -9.54 47.99
CA GLY A 29 -7.28 -9.12 49.22
C GLY A 29 -6.62 -7.98 49.99
N SER A 30 -5.69 -7.18 49.40
CA SER A 30 -4.98 -6.10 50.07
C SER A 30 -5.18 -4.78 49.35
N LEU A 31 -5.84 -3.80 50.00
CA LEU A 31 -6.00 -2.44 49.50
C LEU A 31 -4.66 -1.72 49.28
N ALA A 32 -3.70 -1.94 50.20
CA ALA A 32 -2.35 -1.37 50.05
C ALA A 32 -1.66 -1.87 48.78
N ARG A 33 -1.80 -3.16 48.46
CA ARG A 33 -1.26 -3.75 47.23
C ARG A 33 -2.00 -3.26 46.00
N ALA A 34 -3.31 -3.09 46.07
CA ALA A 34 -4.08 -2.51 44.94
C ALA A 34 -3.56 -1.10 44.58
N LYS A 35 -3.25 -0.27 45.59
CA LYS A 35 -2.63 1.03 45.34
C LYS A 35 -1.21 0.93 44.76
N GLU A 36 -0.39 0.01 45.30
CA GLU A 36 0.94 -0.27 44.76
C GLU A 36 0.88 -0.67 43.27
N ILE A 37 -0.10 -1.49 42.88
CA ILE A 37 -0.35 -1.89 41.51
C ILE A 37 -0.66 -0.66 40.63
N ILE A 38 -1.47 0.30 41.10
CA ILE A 38 -1.78 1.54 40.38
C ILE A 38 -0.50 2.33 40.07
N HIS A 39 0.37 2.53 41.08
CA HIS A 39 1.65 3.21 40.87
C HIS A 39 2.54 2.47 39.89
N ALA A 40 2.72 1.18 40.07
CA ALA A 40 3.56 0.35 39.21
C ALA A 40 3.04 0.31 37.75
N ALA A 41 1.73 0.27 37.53
CA ALA A 41 1.12 0.35 36.21
C ALA A 41 1.47 1.69 35.52
N LYS A 42 1.33 2.81 36.23
CA LYS A 42 1.72 4.13 35.71
C LYS A 42 3.19 4.20 35.34
N GLU A 43 4.07 3.75 36.23
CA GLU A 43 5.53 3.75 36.03
C GLU A 43 5.96 2.82 34.87
N SER A 44 5.16 1.78 34.60
CA SER A 44 5.35 0.87 33.49
C SER A 44 4.81 1.40 32.15
N GLY A 45 4.21 2.60 32.15
CA GLY A 45 3.73 3.25 30.93
C GLY A 45 2.29 2.89 30.54
N ALA A 46 1.49 2.33 31.48
CA ALA A 46 0.06 2.18 31.28
C ALA A 46 -0.63 3.54 31.23
N ASP A 47 -1.59 3.68 30.33
CA ASP A 47 -2.47 4.85 30.22
C ASP A 47 -3.65 4.74 31.19
N CYS A 48 -4.08 3.51 31.47
CA CYS A 48 -5.25 3.20 32.29
C CYS A 48 -4.99 2.00 33.20
N ILE A 49 -5.50 2.07 34.45
CA ILE A 49 -5.65 0.93 35.33
C ILE A 49 -7.11 0.46 35.31
N LYS A 50 -7.35 -0.83 35.16
CA LYS A 50 -8.68 -1.43 35.16
C LYS A 50 -8.89 -2.32 36.38
N ILE A 51 -10.08 -2.24 36.95
CA ILE A 51 -10.57 -3.11 38.00
C ILE A 51 -11.92 -3.72 37.60
N GLN A 52 -12.49 -4.54 38.47
CA GLN A 52 -13.77 -5.21 38.28
C GLN A 52 -14.74 -4.87 39.41
N THR A 53 -15.99 -4.55 39.06
CA THR A 53 -17.03 -4.18 40.03
C THR A 53 -18.14 -5.22 40.02
N TYR A 54 -18.04 -6.17 40.94
CA TYR A 54 -19.04 -7.18 41.24
C TYR A 54 -18.91 -7.63 42.70
N THR A 55 -19.90 -8.37 43.18
CA THR A 55 -19.80 -9.22 44.37
C THR A 55 -20.14 -10.64 43.95
N PRO A 56 -19.77 -11.70 44.74
CA PRO A 56 -20.21 -13.04 44.41
C PRO A 56 -21.74 -13.15 44.19
N ASP A 57 -22.53 -12.43 44.98
CA ASP A 57 -24.00 -12.43 44.90
C ASP A 57 -24.56 -11.71 43.67
N THR A 58 -23.83 -10.72 43.10
CA THR A 58 -24.28 -10.03 41.88
C THR A 58 -23.88 -10.80 40.62
N LEU A 59 -22.92 -11.73 40.71
CA LEU A 59 -22.39 -12.47 39.55
C LEU A 59 -22.90 -13.92 39.49
N THR A 60 -23.14 -14.53 40.65
CA THR A 60 -23.62 -15.93 40.76
C THR A 60 -24.41 -16.11 42.07
N ILE A 61 -24.67 -17.36 42.49
CA ILE A 61 -25.33 -17.68 43.74
C ILE A 61 -24.51 -18.73 44.51
N ASP A 62 -24.63 -18.76 45.85
CA ASP A 62 -24.01 -19.80 46.67
C ASP A 62 -24.74 -21.15 46.49
N CYS A 63 -24.23 -21.94 45.56
CA CYS A 63 -24.81 -23.21 45.18
C CYS A 63 -23.69 -24.22 44.83
N HIS A 64 -23.78 -25.42 45.40
CA HIS A 64 -22.74 -26.45 45.26
C HIS A 64 -23.10 -27.57 44.28
N ASN A 65 -24.16 -27.42 43.48
CA ASN A 65 -24.47 -28.44 42.47
C ASN A 65 -23.49 -28.38 41.28
N GLN A 66 -23.59 -29.37 40.41
CA GLN A 66 -22.66 -29.56 39.29
C GLN A 66 -22.57 -28.38 38.29
N TYR A 67 -23.53 -27.48 38.27
CA TYR A 67 -23.58 -26.32 37.34
C TYR A 67 -22.72 -25.15 37.82
N PHE A 68 -22.42 -25.10 39.12
CA PHE A 68 -21.59 -24.04 39.75
C PHE A 68 -20.17 -24.50 40.05
N GLN A 69 -19.75 -25.65 39.52
CA GLN A 69 -18.38 -26.17 39.63
C GLN A 69 -17.62 -25.90 38.35
N VAL A 70 -16.41 -25.33 38.44
CA VAL A 70 -15.50 -25.17 37.32
C VAL A 70 -14.93 -26.54 36.95
N LYS A 71 -15.18 -26.98 35.70
CA LYS A 71 -14.85 -28.35 35.27
C LYS A 71 -13.51 -28.46 34.55
N ASN A 72 -12.98 -27.36 34.02
CA ASN A 72 -11.76 -27.33 33.19
C ASN A 72 -11.03 -26.00 33.34
N GLY A 73 -9.74 -25.96 33.00
CA GLY A 73 -8.93 -24.75 32.90
C GLY A 73 -8.21 -24.40 34.20
N THR A 74 -7.77 -23.17 34.32
CA THR A 74 -6.88 -22.68 35.41
C THR A 74 -7.52 -22.81 36.80
N TRP A 75 -8.85 -22.76 36.89
CA TRP A 75 -9.59 -22.81 38.16
C TRP A 75 -10.39 -24.11 38.34
N GLU A 76 -9.98 -25.18 37.66
CA GLU A 76 -10.66 -26.47 37.74
C GLU A 76 -10.81 -26.96 39.20
N GLY A 77 -12.02 -27.39 39.52
CA GLY A 77 -12.39 -27.88 40.86
C GLY A 77 -12.89 -26.78 41.82
N GLU A 78 -12.77 -25.50 41.50
CA GLU A 78 -13.34 -24.41 42.29
C GLU A 78 -14.86 -24.32 42.12
N ASN A 79 -15.54 -23.88 43.17
CA ASN A 79 -16.93 -23.43 43.07
C ASN A 79 -16.96 -21.99 42.65
N LEU A 80 -17.86 -21.60 41.73
CA LEU A 80 -17.94 -20.24 41.19
C LEU A 80 -18.10 -19.15 42.26
N TYR A 81 -18.98 -19.37 43.23
CA TYR A 81 -19.21 -18.41 44.32
C TYR A 81 -17.96 -18.19 45.19
N SER A 82 -17.29 -19.27 45.53
CA SER A 82 -16.03 -19.24 46.28
C SER A 82 -14.91 -18.58 45.50
N LEU A 83 -14.79 -18.88 44.19
CA LEU A 83 -13.80 -18.29 43.31
C LEU A 83 -13.98 -16.77 43.22
N TYR A 84 -15.19 -16.30 42.93
CA TYR A 84 -15.49 -14.87 42.86
C TYR A 84 -15.31 -14.18 44.23
N GLY A 85 -15.60 -14.85 45.33
CA GLY A 85 -15.31 -14.31 46.67
C GLY A 85 -13.83 -14.09 46.97
N LYS A 86 -12.94 -14.88 46.32
CA LYS A 86 -11.48 -14.68 46.42
C LYS A 86 -10.96 -13.57 45.46
N ALA A 87 -11.66 -13.34 44.37
CA ALA A 87 -11.15 -12.52 43.26
C ALA A 87 -11.72 -11.09 43.21
N TYR A 88 -12.90 -10.83 43.81
CA TYR A 88 -13.57 -9.53 43.67
C TYR A 88 -12.81 -8.38 44.34
N THR A 89 -12.94 -7.17 43.78
CA THR A 89 -12.46 -5.94 44.39
C THR A 89 -13.57 -5.36 45.28
N PRO A 90 -13.36 -5.30 46.64
CA PRO A 90 -14.38 -4.72 47.54
C PRO A 90 -14.84 -3.35 47.11
N TRP A 91 -16.15 -3.13 47.06
CA TRP A 91 -16.72 -1.87 46.58
C TRP A 91 -16.32 -0.68 47.45
N GLU A 92 -16.18 -0.87 48.73
CA GLU A 92 -15.69 0.13 49.68
C GLU A 92 -14.27 0.65 49.40
N TRP A 93 -13.46 -0.09 48.62
CA TRP A 93 -12.12 0.33 48.21
C TRP A 93 -12.12 1.22 46.98
N GLN A 94 -13.14 1.14 46.14
CA GLN A 94 -13.07 1.65 44.77
C GLN A 94 -12.98 3.18 44.74
N ALA A 95 -13.62 3.88 45.67
CA ALA A 95 -13.47 5.34 45.80
C ALA A 95 -12.02 5.74 46.14
N GLU A 96 -11.37 4.98 47.02
CA GLU A 96 -9.98 5.24 47.41
C GLU A 96 -8.99 4.83 46.30
N LEU A 97 -9.28 3.79 45.55
CA LEU A 97 -8.47 3.37 44.38
C LEU A 97 -8.59 4.39 43.24
N LYS A 98 -9.81 4.91 42.97
CA LYS A 98 -9.99 5.99 42.00
C LYS A 98 -9.23 7.24 42.38
N ALA A 99 -9.35 7.67 43.64
CA ALA A 99 -8.60 8.83 44.13
C ALA A 99 -7.08 8.66 44.03
N GLU A 100 -6.56 7.43 44.26
CA GLU A 100 -5.13 7.13 44.06
C GLU A 100 -4.74 7.17 42.57
N ALA A 101 -5.57 6.64 41.67
CA ALA A 101 -5.36 6.74 40.24
C ALA A 101 -5.34 8.20 39.73
N ASP A 102 -6.29 9.00 40.18
CA ASP A 102 -6.36 10.46 39.89
C ASP A 102 -5.09 11.17 40.35
N LYS A 103 -4.60 10.85 41.56
CA LYS A 103 -3.39 11.44 42.14
C LYS A 103 -2.12 11.14 41.35
N VAL A 104 -1.98 9.92 40.81
CA VAL A 104 -0.81 9.54 40.00
C VAL A 104 -1.00 9.88 38.52
N GLY A 105 -2.17 10.34 38.12
CA GLY A 105 -2.48 10.75 36.75
C GLY A 105 -2.56 9.59 35.78
N ILE A 106 -3.24 8.49 36.18
CA ILE A 106 -3.59 7.35 35.33
C ILE A 106 -5.11 7.27 35.23
N ASP A 107 -5.64 7.00 34.02
CA ASP A 107 -7.08 6.80 33.85
C ASP A 107 -7.56 5.59 34.67
N PHE A 108 -8.79 5.68 35.19
CA PHE A 108 -9.39 4.64 36.00
C PHE A 108 -10.60 4.04 35.30
N LEU A 109 -10.61 2.74 35.08
CA LEU A 109 -11.64 1.98 34.40
C LEU A 109 -12.15 0.84 35.26
N SER A 110 -13.44 0.56 35.19
CA SER A 110 -13.99 -0.65 35.79
C SER A 110 -14.95 -1.39 34.85
N THR A 111 -15.05 -2.70 35.05
CA THR A 111 -16.04 -3.56 34.41
C THR A 111 -17.22 -3.76 35.36
N PRO A 112 -18.41 -3.23 35.10
CA PRO A 112 -19.63 -3.62 35.80
C PRO A 112 -20.15 -4.95 35.28
N PHE A 113 -20.68 -5.81 36.15
CA PHE A 113 -21.25 -7.09 35.79
C PHE A 113 -22.77 -7.14 35.95
N ASP A 114 -23.35 -6.11 36.55
CA ASP A 114 -24.81 -5.97 36.70
C ASP A 114 -25.20 -4.48 36.78
N ARG A 115 -26.51 -4.19 36.83
CA ARG A 115 -27.00 -2.80 36.88
C ARG A 115 -26.60 -2.06 38.15
N THR A 116 -26.53 -2.76 39.30
CA THR A 116 -26.16 -2.13 40.58
C THR A 116 -24.70 -1.67 40.55
N ALA A 117 -23.83 -2.44 39.90
CA ALA A 117 -22.44 -2.05 39.65
C ALA A 117 -22.35 -0.81 38.74
N VAL A 118 -23.20 -0.73 37.69
CA VAL A 118 -23.25 0.46 36.82
C VAL A 118 -23.67 1.70 37.63
N ASP A 119 -24.70 1.60 38.45
CA ASP A 119 -25.20 2.73 39.27
C ASP A 119 -24.13 3.17 40.27
N PHE A 120 -23.48 2.22 40.93
CA PHE A 120 -22.37 2.51 41.85
C PHE A 120 -21.20 3.24 41.12
N LEU A 121 -20.83 2.80 39.92
CA LEU A 121 -19.77 3.43 39.15
C LEU A 121 -20.17 4.82 38.61
N GLU A 122 -21.45 5.08 38.38
CA GLU A 122 -21.96 6.42 38.08
C GLU A 122 -21.82 7.35 39.30
N GLU A 123 -22.18 6.88 40.50
CA GLU A 123 -21.99 7.62 41.76
C GLU A 123 -20.51 7.91 42.06
N LEU A 124 -19.63 6.94 41.69
CA LEU A 124 -18.19 7.08 41.80
C LEU A 124 -17.61 8.11 40.80
N GLY A 125 -18.38 8.48 39.77
CA GLY A 125 -17.94 9.41 38.73
C GLY A 125 -16.99 8.77 37.71
N LEU A 126 -17.28 7.54 37.30
CA LEU A 126 -16.49 6.86 36.24
C LEU A 126 -16.69 7.55 34.89
N ASP A 127 -15.63 7.74 34.12
CA ASP A 127 -15.66 8.48 32.84
C ASP A 127 -15.98 7.60 31.64
N PHE A 128 -15.72 6.31 31.70
CA PHE A 128 -15.96 5.32 30.63
C PHE A 128 -16.08 3.91 31.21
N TYR A 129 -16.64 3.00 30.42
CA TYR A 129 -16.98 1.66 30.89
C TYR A 129 -16.25 0.56 30.12
N LYS A 130 -15.98 -0.55 30.81
CA LYS A 130 -15.59 -1.82 30.19
C LYS A 130 -16.74 -2.81 30.23
N ILE A 131 -16.95 -3.54 29.15
CA ILE A 131 -17.81 -4.74 29.11
C ILE A 131 -16.90 -5.94 28.83
N ALA A 132 -16.90 -6.92 29.70
CA ALA A 132 -16.06 -8.12 29.52
C ALA A 132 -16.66 -9.07 28.48
N SER A 133 -15.87 -10.06 28.06
CA SER A 133 -16.29 -11.01 27.02
C SER A 133 -17.50 -11.85 27.36
N PHE A 134 -17.62 -12.23 28.64
CA PHE A 134 -18.74 -13.05 29.11
C PHE A 134 -20.07 -12.26 29.12
N GLU A 135 -20.01 -10.94 29.32
CA GLU A 135 -21.16 -10.03 29.36
C GLU A 135 -21.55 -9.49 27.97
N MET A 136 -20.77 -9.78 26.92
CA MET A 136 -21.06 -9.30 25.57
C MET A 136 -22.42 -9.79 25.03
N VAL A 137 -22.93 -10.90 25.52
CA VAL A 137 -24.25 -11.44 25.16
C VAL A 137 -25.38 -10.94 26.07
N ASP A 138 -25.06 -10.20 27.15
CA ASP A 138 -26.06 -9.55 28.01
C ASP A 138 -26.49 -8.21 27.41
N LEU A 139 -27.33 -8.28 26.37
CA LEU A 139 -27.83 -7.08 25.68
C LEU A 139 -28.58 -6.12 26.60
N PRO A 140 -29.36 -6.57 27.63
CA PRO A 140 -29.95 -5.67 28.63
C PRO A 140 -28.94 -4.88 29.45
N LEU A 141 -27.83 -5.48 29.87
CA LEU A 141 -26.74 -4.79 30.56
C LEU A 141 -26.05 -3.80 29.62
N ILE A 142 -25.73 -4.23 28.40
CA ILE A 142 -25.11 -3.37 27.37
C ILE A 142 -25.98 -2.13 27.10
N ALA A 143 -27.28 -2.30 26.90
CA ALA A 143 -28.22 -1.19 26.69
C ALA A 143 -28.22 -0.22 27.88
N TYR A 144 -28.14 -0.74 29.09
CA TYR A 144 -28.12 0.07 30.31
C TYR A 144 -26.82 0.89 30.44
N VAL A 145 -25.68 0.26 30.22
CA VAL A 145 -24.38 0.95 30.18
C VAL A 145 -24.36 2.01 29.07
N ALA A 146 -24.83 1.67 27.88
CA ALA A 146 -24.85 2.59 26.74
C ALA A 146 -25.75 3.82 26.98
N SER A 147 -26.86 3.65 27.74
CA SER A 147 -27.77 4.75 28.12
C SER A 147 -27.11 5.84 28.98
N LYS A 148 -25.95 5.57 29.59
CA LYS A 148 -25.18 6.55 30.34
C LYS A 148 -24.45 7.56 29.45
N GLY A 149 -24.35 7.29 28.11
CA GLY A 149 -23.77 8.20 27.13
C GLY A 149 -22.24 8.33 27.18
N LYS A 150 -21.57 7.53 28.00
CA LYS A 150 -20.11 7.51 28.16
C LYS A 150 -19.43 6.55 27.20
N PRO A 151 -18.11 6.70 26.90
CA PRO A 151 -17.37 5.75 26.08
C PRO A 151 -17.40 4.32 26.63
N ILE A 152 -17.48 3.34 25.75
CA ILE A 152 -17.50 1.93 26.09
C ILE A 152 -16.38 1.19 25.37
N ILE A 153 -15.63 0.37 26.09
CA ILE A 153 -14.67 -0.59 25.55
C ILE A 153 -15.22 -1.99 25.82
N MET A 154 -15.52 -2.79 24.78
CA MET A 154 -16.17 -4.08 24.92
C MET A 154 -15.29 -5.21 24.35
N SER A 155 -14.99 -6.23 25.15
CA SER A 155 -14.28 -7.43 24.70
C SER A 155 -15.21 -8.42 24.01
N THR A 156 -14.71 -9.13 22.98
CA THR A 156 -15.50 -9.99 22.10
C THR A 156 -15.07 -11.46 22.13
N GLY A 157 -14.45 -11.89 23.21
CA GLY A 157 -14.04 -13.29 23.38
C GLY A 157 -15.23 -14.26 23.27
N MET A 158 -15.02 -15.42 22.64
CA MET A 158 -16.02 -16.46 22.39
C MET A 158 -17.19 -16.04 21.48
N GLY A 159 -17.36 -14.73 21.20
CA GLY A 159 -18.45 -14.21 20.42
C GLY A 159 -18.41 -14.64 18.95
N THR A 160 -19.55 -15.04 18.44
CA THR A 160 -19.80 -15.15 17.00
C THR A 160 -19.89 -13.77 16.35
N LEU A 161 -19.70 -13.68 15.05
CA LEU A 161 -19.86 -12.41 14.32
C LEU A 161 -21.27 -11.80 14.53
N GLU A 162 -22.29 -12.62 14.64
CA GLU A 162 -23.67 -12.18 14.86
C GLU A 162 -23.85 -11.59 16.25
N GLU A 163 -23.41 -12.27 17.31
CA GLU A 163 -23.46 -11.78 18.69
C GLU A 163 -22.71 -10.45 18.84
N ILE A 164 -21.53 -10.33 18.22
CA ILE A 164 -20.77 -9.06 18.22
C ILE A 164 -21.56 -7.96 17.51
N ARG A 165 -22.23 -8.28 16.39
CA ARG A 165 -23.09 -7.32 15.67
C ARG A 165 -24.25 -6.86 16.54
N GLU A 166 -24.97 -7.79 17.16
CA GLU A 166 -26.09 -7.49 18.07
C GLU A 166 -25.66 -6.59 19.22
N ALA A 167 -24.50 -6.86 19.83
CA ALA A 167 -23.94 -6.06 20.91
C ALA A 167 -23.61 -4.62 20.44
N VAL A 168 -22.92 -4.49 19.30
CA VAL A 168 -22.59 -3.18 18.70
C VAL A 168 -23.87 -2.40 18.34
N GLU A 169 -24.84 -3.05 17.72
CA GLU A 169 -26.11 -2.42 17.39
C GLU A 169 -26.92 -2.00 18.62
N THR A 170 -26.82 -2.76 19.71
CA THR A 170 -27.47 -2.42 20.99
C THR A 170 -26.92 -1.11 21.55
N VAL A 171 -25.60 -0.92 21.50
CA VAL A 171 -24.95 0.34 21.91
C VAL A 171 -25.44 1.49 21.01
N ARG A 172 -25.45 1.31 19.71
CA ARG A 172 -25.89 2.32 18.73
C ARG A 172 -27.37 2.68 18.88
N LYS A 173 -28.24 1.68 19.11
CA LYS A 173 -29.69 1.90 19.35
C LYS A 173 -29.96 2.71 20.61
N ALA A 174 -29.07 2.65 21.61
CA ALA A 174 -29.12 3.51 22.78
C ALA A 174 -28.64 4.96 22.51
N GLY A 175 -28.25 5.29 21.27
CA GLY A 175 -27.76 6.60 20.86
C GLY A 175 -26.29 6.86 21.22
N ASN A 176 -25.52 5.83 21.55
CA ASN A 176 -24.10 5.97 21.91
C ASN A 176 -23.20 5.50 20.76
N GLU A 177 -22.42 6.43 20.21
CA GLU A 177 -21.42 6.18 19.15
C GLU A 177 -19.99 6.04 19.70
N GLN A 178 -19.77 6.22 21.01
CA GLN A 178 -18.46 6.15 21.66
C GLN A 178 -18.16 4.70 22.07
N LEU A 179 -17.94 3.84 21.07
CA LEU A 179 -17.68 2.40 21.25
C LEU A 179 -16.37 1.98 20.61
N ALA A 180 -15.56 1.25 21.38
CA ALA A 180 -14.43 0.45 20.88
C ALA A 180 -14.65 -1.02 21.22
N ILE A 181 -14.16 -1.94 20.39
CA ILE A 181 -14.24 -3.38 20.64
C ILE A 181 -12.85 -4.00 20.68
N LEU A 182 -12.66 -5.01 21.54
CA LEU A 182 -11.39 -5.71 21.67
C LEU A 182 -11.54 -7.14 21.18
N LYS A 183 -10.73 -7.53 20.18
CA LYS A 183 -10.50 -8.95 19.91
C LYS A 183 -9.98 -9.60 21.21
N CYS A 184 -10.52 -10.72 21.56
CA CYS A 184 -10.12 -11.43 22.77
C CYS A 184 -10.09 -12.94 22.54
N SER A 185 -9.22 -13.64 23.24
CA SER A 185 -9.24 -15.10 23.43
C SER A 185 -9.38 -15.34 24.93
N SER A 186 -10.55 -15.85 25.36
CA SER A 186 -10.89 -16.03 26.78
C SER A 186 -10.35 -17.37 27.33
N ALA A 187 -9.08 -17.66 27.07
CA ALA A 187 -8.30 -18.74 27.67
C ALA A 187 -7.18 -18.11 28.52
N TYR A 188 -6.89 -18.67 29.69
CA TYR A 188 -5.99 -18.09 30.70
C TYR A 188 -4.92 -19.10 31.13
N PRO A 189 -3.67 -19.10 30.56
CA PRO A 189 -3.24 -18.24 29.46
C PRO A 189 -3.77 -18.67 28.10
N ALA A 190 -3.87 -17.72 27.16
CA ALA A 190 -4.23 -18.00 25.78
C ALA A 190 -3.03 -18.51 24.98
N ASN A 191 -3.25 -19.55 24.14
CA ASN A 191 -2.24 -20.03 23.22
C ASN A 191 -2.12 -19.06 22.02
N PRO A 192 -0.91 -18.61 21.65
CA PRO A 192 -0.71 -17.75 20.46
C PRO A 192 -1.33 -18.30 19.17
N ALA A 193 -1.38 -19.62 18.98
CA ALA A 193 -1.98 -20.26 17.82
C ALA A 193 -3.50 -19.99 17.69
N ASP A 194 -4.18 -19.73 18.81
CA ASP A 194 -5.63 -19.53 18.88
C ASP A 194 -6.01 -18.04 18.95
N MET A 195 -5.05 -17.14 18.91
CA MET A 195 -5.30 -15.69 18.98
C MET A 195 -6.00 -15.13 17.74
N HIS A 196 -5.77 -15.71 16.57
CA HIS A 196 -6.38 -15.28 15.30
C HIS A 196 -6.35 -13.75 15.08
N LEU A 197 -5.20 -13.12 15.26
CA LEU A 197 -5.04 -11.65 15.25
C LEU A 197 -5.49 -10.98 13.96
N LYS A 198 -5.52 -11.70 12.83
CA LYS A 198 -6.09 -11.18 11.57
C LYS A 198 -7.55 -10.72 11.69
N THR A 199 -8.27 -11.21 12.70
CA THR A 199 -9.64 -10.80 13.02
C THR A 199 -9.70 -9.29 13.34
N ILE A 200 -8.64 -8.69 13.87
CA ILE A 200 -8.58 -7.24 14.17
C ILE A 200 -8.83 -6.41 12.90
N ALA A 201 -8.11 -6.71 11.83
CA ALA A 201 -8.28 -6.01 10.56
C ALA A 201 -9.68 -6.23 9.93
N ASP A 202 -10.25 -7.43 10.09
CA ASP A 202 -11.62 -7.73 9.65
C ASP A 202 -12.66 -6.94 10.47
N MET A 203 -12.49 -6.87 11.80
CA MET A 203 -13.36 -6.09 12.70
C MET A 203 -13.32 -4.59 12.37
N LEU A 204 -12.12 -4.01 12.17
CA LEU A 204 -11.95 -2.62 11.73
C LEU A 204 -12.75 -2.33 10.46
N LYS A 205 -12.63 -3.21 9.46
CA LYS A 205 -13.34 -3.06 8.20
C LYS A 205 -14.87 -3.19 8.34
N ARG A 206 -15.34 -4.13 9.17
CA ARG A 206 -16.78 -4.43 9.30
C ARG A 206 -17.53 -3.43 10.15
N PHE A 207 -16.98 -3.08 11.31
CA PHE A 207 -17.70 -2.30 12.29
C PHE A 207 -17.44 -0.79 12.20
N GLN A 208 -16.34 -0.37 11.57
CA GLN A 208 -15.96 1.03 11.39
C GLN A 208 -15.87 1.79 12.73
N ILE A 209 -15.35 1.14 13.77
CA ILE A 209 -15.07 1.65 15.12
C ILE A 209 -13.65 1.27 15.53
N PRO A 210 -13.05 1.90 16.57
CA PRO A 210 -11.76 1.48 17.07
C PRO A 210 -11.75 0.03 17.52
N VAL A 211 -10.70 -0.70 17.17
CA VAL A 211 -10.50 -2.10 17.56
C VAL A 211 -9.20 -2.22 18.34
N GLY A 212 -9.20 -3.05 19.36
CA GLY A 212 -8.03 -3.38 20.17
C GLY A 212 -7.87 -4.88 20.41
N LEU A 213 -7.01 -5.22 21.35
CA LEU A 213 -6.78 -6.58 21.82
C LEU A 213 -6.91 -6.63 23.35
N SER A 214 -7.73 -7.54 23.87
CA SER A 214 -7.67 -8.01 25.27
C SER A 214 -6.84 -9.30 25.27
N ASP A 215 -5.62 -9.21 25.79
CA ASP A 215 -4.56 -10.20 25.60
C ASP A 215 -4.30 -11.00 26.88
N HIS A 216 -4.61 -12.29 26.84
CA HIS A 216 -4.34 -13.26 27.90
C HIS A 216 -3.17 -14.21 27.56
N SER A 217 -2.45 -13.98 26.44
CA SER A 217 -1.27 -14.76 26.09
C SER A 217 -0.04 -14.35 26.94
N MET A 218 0.94 -15.21 27.03
CA MET A 218 2.19 -14.90 27.72
C MET A 218 3.09 -13.99 26.88
N GLY A 219 3.79 -13.05 27.52
CA GLY A 219 4.72 -12.14 26.87
C GLY A 219 4.04 -11.04 26.04
N SER A 220 4.82 -10.32 25.21
CA SER A 220 4.41 -9.12 24.46
C SER A 220 4.07 -9.38 22.99
N LEU A 221 4.33 -10.59 22.46
CA LEU A 221 4.26 -10.88 21.02
C LEU A 221 2.88 -10.59 20.42
N SER A 222 1.81 -11.06 21.09
CA SER A 222 0.45 -10.87 20.60
C SER A 222 0.05 -9.40 20.62
N ALA A 223 0.39 -8.66 21.68
CA ALA A 223 0.09 -7.25 21.82
C ALA A 223 0.81 -6.39 20.75
N THR A 224 2.11 -6.59 20.56
CA THR A 224 2.90 -5.87 19.54
C THR A 224 2.42 -6.17 18.12
N THR A 225 2.10 -7.45 17.85
CA THR A 225 1.54 -7.87 16.55
C THR A 225 0.16 -7.25 16.31
N ALA A 226 -0.70 -7.20 17.35
CA ALA A 226 -2.03 -6.61 17.23
C ALA A 226 -1.96 -5.12 16.85
N VAL A 227 -1.04 -4.37 17.45
CA VAL A 227 -0.82 -2.95 17.08
C VAL A 227 -0.37 -2.83 15.63
N ALA A 228 0.55 -3.69 15.17
CA ALA A 228 0.95 -3.73 13.76
C ALA A 228 -0.22 -4.06 12.81
N MET A 229 -1.27 -4.72 13.30
CA MET A 229 -2.49 -5.03 12.55
C MET A 229 -3.60 -3.98 12.71
N GLY A 230 -3.33 -2.86 13.37
CA GLY A 230 -4.24 -1.74 13.52
C GLY A 230 -4.99 -1.69 14.86
N ALA A 231 -4.61 -2.50 15.85
CA ALA A 231 -5.16 -2.38 17.19
C ALA A 231 -4.75 -1.05 17.82
N SER A 232 -5.72 -0.31 18.32
CA SER A 232 -5.53 0.99 18.99
C SER A 232 -5.69 0.94 20.52
N ILE A 233 -6.00 -0.23 21.06
CA ILE A 233 -6.14 -0.48 22.51
C ILE A 233 -5.52 -1.83 22.81
N ILE A 234 -4.70 -1.89 23.86
CA ILE A 234 -4.15 -3.14 24.40
C ILE A 234 -4.54 -3.25 25.87
N GLU A 235 -5.25 -4.30 26.22
CA GLU A 235 -5.58 -4.63 27.61
C GLU A 235 -4.84 -5.92 28.01
N LYS A 236 -4.17 -5.90 29.15
CA LYS A 236 -3.39 -7.04 29.63
C LYS A 236 -3.36 -7.08 31.15
N HIS A 237 -3.46 -8.30 31.74
CA HIS A 237 -3.37 -8.50 33.18
C HIS A 237 -2.01 -8.07 33.71
N PHE A 238 -2.02 -7.41 34.87
CA PHE A 238 -0.85 -6.78 35.49
C PHE A 238 -0.76 -7.11 36.97
N CYS A 239 0.38 -7.56 37.43
CA CYS A 239 0.66 -7.87 38.85
C CYS A 239 1.99 -7.25 39.27
N ILE A 240 2.20 -7.08 40.58
CA ILE A 240 3.51 -6.68 41.09
C ILE A 240 4.51 -7.82 41.01
N SER A 241 4.08 -9.05 41.37
CA SER A 241 4.89 -10.26 41.32
C SER A 241 3.99 -11.47 41.16
N ARG A 242 4.42 -12.44 40.35
CA ARG A 242 3.76 -13.75 40.21
C ARG A 242 3.91 -14.65 41.42
N GLU A 243 4.81 -14.31 42.35
CA GLU A 243 4.99 -15.05 43.59
C GLU A 243 3.86 -14.81 44.60
N ILE A 244 3.05 -13.78 44.38
CA ILE A 244 1.89 -13.46 45.21
C ILE A 244 0.71 -14.30 44.72
N GLU A 245 0.40 -15.37 45.50
CA GLU A 245 -0.70 -16.26 45.13
C GLU A 245 -2.04 -15.52 45.01
N ASN A 246 -2.65 -15.65 43.84
CA ASN A 246 -4.00 -15.20 43.57
C ASN A 246 -4.48 -15.88 42.24
N PRO A 247 -5.77 -15.84 41.92
CA PRO A 247 -6.30 -16.50 40.74
C PRO A 247 -5.66 -16.12 39.40
N ASP A 248 -5.06 -14.93 39.28
CA ASP A 248 -4.61 -14.35 38.00
C ASP A 248 -3.08 -14.21 37.88
N ALA A 249 -2.34 -14.48 38.97
CA ALA A 249 -0.90 -14.21 39.02
C ALA A 249 -0.12 -14.91 37.89
N SER A 250 -0.45 -16.17 37.60
CA SER A 250 0.34 -17.03 36.71
C SER A 250 0.47 -16.52 35.28
N PHE A 251 -0.54 -15.79 34.78
CA PHE A 251 -0.57 -15.24 33.39
C PHE A 251 -0.46 -13.72 33.34
N SER A 252 -0.41 -13.02 34.50
CA SER A 252 -0.26 -11.57 34.56
C SER A 252 1.17 -11.14 34.27
N MET A 253 1.34 -9.96 33.67
CA MET A 253 2.64 -9.35 33.44
C MET A 253 3.15 -8.62 34.68
N THR A 254 4.45 -8.77 34.95
CA THR A 254 5.16 -7.94 35.92
C THR A 254 5.42 -6.53 35.41
N PRO A 255 5.75 -5.54 36.26
CA PRO A 255 6.04 -4.17 35.85
C PRO A 255 7.12 -4.09 34.77
N GLN A 256 8.18 -4.86 34.89
CA GLN A 256 9.28 -4.88 33.94
C GLN A 256 8.85 -5.41 32.57
N GLU A 257 8.08 -6.48 32.53
CA GLU A 257 7.56 -7.08 31.30
C GLU A 257 6.58 -6.13 30.60
N TYR A 258 5.68 -5.50 31.36
CA TYR A 258 4.70 -4.56 30.84
C TYR A 258 5.39 -3.32 30.26
N LYS A 259 6.38 -2.78 30.96
CA LYS A 259 7.18 -1.63 30.48
C LYS A 259 7.88 -1.98 29.16
N SER A 260 8.53 -3.14 29.08
CA SER A 260 9.16 -3.60 27.85
C SER A 260 8.16 -3.73 26.71
N MET A 261 6.96 -4.26 26.97
CA MET A 261 5.89 -4.35 25.97
C MET A 261 5.46 -2.98 25.47
N VAL A 262 5.27 -2.00 26.37
CA VAL A 262 4.90 -0.63 25.97
C VAL A 262 5.99 -0.01 25.10
N GLU A 263 7.26 -0.14 25.48
CA GLU A 263 8.39 0.37 24.71
C GLU A 263 8.45 -0.27 23.31
N ASP A 264 8.24 -1.57 23.21
CA ASP A 264 8.22 -2.29 21.93
C ASP A 264 7.02 -1.85 21.07
N ILE A 265 5.86 -1.63 21.67
CA ILE A 265 4.68 -1.09 20.96
C ILE A 265 4.99 0.30 20.39
N ARG A 266 5.60 1.22 21.15
CA ARG A 266 5.99 2.54 20.66
C ARG A 266 7.00 2.47 19.51
N ARG A 267 7.92 1.50 19.55
CA ARG A 267 8.85 1.22 18.44
C ARG A 267 8.13 0.70 17.20
N VAL A 268 7.15 -0.20 17.38
CA VAL A 268 6.31 -0.70 16.28
C VAL A 268 5.53 0.43 15.63
N GLU A 269 4.87 1.29 16.41
CA GLU A 269 4.14 2.46 15.91
C GLU A 269 5.04 3.39 15.06
N ALA A 270 6.25 3.67 15.56
CA ALA A 270 7.22 4.48 14.83
C ALA A 270 7.71 3.79 13.55
N ALA A 271 7.83 2.45 13.55
CA ALA A 271 8.30 1.67 12.41
C ALA A 271 7.24 1.49 11.32
N LEU A 272 5.96 1.50 11.67
CA LEU A 272 4.86 1.37 10.72
C LEU A 272 4.82 2.53 9.74
N GLY A 273 4.95 3.76 10.19
CA GLY A 273 4.97 4.96 9.36
C GLY A 273 3.85 5.00 8.31
N GLU A 274 4.14 5.66 7.20
CA GLU A 274 3.26 5.70 6.02
C GLU A 274 3.95 5.03 4.82
N PRO A 275 3.20 4.47 3.85
CA PRO A 275 3.78 3.95 2.62
C PRO A 275 4.61 5.03 1.91
N LYS A 276 5.93 4.85 1.86
CA LYS A 276 6.87 5.80 1.29
C LYS A 276 7.89 5.09 0.41
N TYR A 277 8.02 5.58 -0.84
CA TYR A 277 9.03 5.13 -1.79
C TYR A 277 10.07 6.23 -2.01
N GLY A 278 11.29 5.84 -2.32
CA GLY A 278 12.39 6.77 -2.57
C GLY A 278 13.49 6.67 -1.53
N VAL A 279 14.39 7.64 -1.55
CA VAL A 279 15.56 7.68 -0.66
C VAL A 279 15.17 8.40 0.62
N SER A 280 15.34 7.74 1.75
CA SER A 280 15.21 8.38 3.06
C SER A 280 16.39 9.32 3.34
N LYS A 281 16.20 10.27 4.26
CA LYS A 281 17.27 11.19 4.67
C LYS A 281 18.53 10.46 5.16
N GLN A 282 18.36 9.31 5.80
CA GLN A 282 19.45 8.47 6.29
C GLN A 282 20.20 7.76 5.15
N GLU A 283 19.52 7.46 4.04
CA GLU A 283 20.06 6.76 2.88
C GLU A 283 20.69 7.68 1.83
N GLU A 284 20.54 9.01 1.97
CA GLU A 284 21.11 10.00 1.02
C GLU A 284 22.60 9.78 0.79
N SER A 285 23.36 9.53 1.85
CA SER A 285 24.79 9.23 1.76
C SER A 285 25.11 7.92 1.05
N SER A 286 24.17 6.99 1.01
CA SER A 286 24.33 5.68 0.38
C SER A 286 24.05 5.70 -1.12
N VAL A 287 23.43 6.75 -1.65
CA VAL A 287 23.13 6.91 -3.09
C VAL A 287 24.41 6.85 -3.92
N VAL A 288 25.51 7.35 -3.41
CA VAL A 288 26.82 7.29 -4.06
C VAL A 288 27.27 5.87 -4.41
N PHE A 289 26.83 4.86 -3.67
CA PHE A 289 27.17 3.46 -3.94
C PHE A 289 26.35 2.82 -5.06
N ARG A 290 25.39 3.53 -5.65
CA ARG A 290 24.72 3.07 -6.86
C ARG A 290 25.71 2.95 -8.01
N ARG A 291 25.41 2.11 -9.00
CA ARG A 291 26.19 2.03 -10.23
C ARG A 291 25.76 3.11 -11.21
N SER A 292 26.73 3.58 -12.00
CA SER A 292 26.53 4.47 -13.15
C SER A 292 27.56 4.20 -14.23
N VAL A 293 27.43 4.82 -15.39
CA VAL A 293 28.34 4.63 -16.50
C VAL A 293 29.58 5.51 -16.31
N PHE A 294 30.77 4.91 -16.45
CA PHE A 294 32.08 5.56 -16.37
C PHE A 294 32.93 5.22 -17.57
N ALA A 295 33.78 6.16 -17.98
CA ALA A 295 34.90 5.90 -18.85
C ALA A 295 35.96 5.07 -18.09
N VAL A 296 36.27 3.87 -18.57
CA VAL A 296 37.27 2.97 -17.96
C VAL A 296 38.59 2.96 -18.71
N LYS A 297 38.65 3.66 -19.84
CA LYS A 297 39.86 4.03 -20.61
C LYS A 297 39.71 5.50 -21.00
N ASP A 298 40.84 6.11 -21.43
CA ASP A 298 40.77 7.43 -22.08
C ASP A 298 40.08 7.30 -23.43
N ILE A 299 39.17 8.23 -23.73
CA ILE A 299 38.39 8.27 -24.96
C ILE A 299 38.70 9.59 -25.65
N ALA A 300 39.25 9.53 -26.86
CA ALA A 300 39.55 10.73 -27.63
C ALA A 300 38.29 11.36 -28.24
N LYS A 301 38.32 12.67 -28.48
CA LYS A 301 37.28 13.38 -29.23
C LYS A 301 36.99 12.67 -30.56
N GLY A 302 35.72 12.46 -30.86
CA GLY A 302 35.23 11.75 -32.05
C GLY A 302 35.31 10.22 -31.97
N GLN A 303 35.96 9.65 -30.96
CA GLN A 303 36.01 8.20 -30.72
C GLN A 303 34.62 7.71 -30.29
N LYS A 304 34.22 6.52 -30.77
CA LYS A 304 32.98 5.88 -30.34
C LYS A 304 33.10 5.35 -28.92
N LEU A 305 32.01 5.49 -28.17
CA LEU A 305 31.84 4.81 -26.89
C LEU A 305 31.41 3.37 -27.17
N ASP A 306 32.10 2.44 -26.49
CA ASP A 306 31.86 1.00 -26.61
C ASP A 306 32.06 0.28 -25.27
N GLU A 307 31.75 -1.00 -25.19
CA GLU A 307 31.86 -1.81 -23.97
C GLU A 307 33.31 -1.98 -23.47
N ASP A 308 34.30 -1.66 -24.30
CA ASP A 308 35.70 -1.69 -23.92
C ASP A 308 36.16 -0.42 -23.22
N ASN A 309 35.58 0.74 -23.54
CA ASN A 309 36.02 2.03 -23.02
C ASN A 309 35.05 2.64 -22.00
N ILE A 310 33.77 2.22 -21.96
CA ILE A 310 32.82 2.59 -20.91
C ILE A 310 32.31 1.35 -20.18
N ARG A 311 31.93 1.52 -18.89
CA ARG A 311 31.42 0.42 -18.06
C ARG A 311 30.46 0.90 -16.99
N ILE A 312 29.53 0.03 -16.58
CA ILE A 312 28.65 0.25 -15.45
C ILE A 312 29.35 -0.16 -14.16
N ILE A 313 29.84 0.82 -13.40
CA ILE A 313 30.57 0.64 -12.15
C ILE A 313 30.04 1.57 -11.06
N ARG A 314 30.54 1.46 -9.84
CA ARG A 314 30.39 2.47 -8.78
C ARG A 314 31.47 3.52 -8.93
N PRO A 315 31.22 4.77 -8.53
CA PRO A 315 30.07 5.35 -7.84
C PRO A 315 28.93 5.82 -8.76
N GLY A 316 27.88 6.40 -8.17
CA GLY A 316 26.65 6.79 -8.84
C GLY A 316 26.61 8.20 -9.44
N TYR A 317 27.70 8.71 -10.01
CA TYR A 317 27.79 10.09 -10.51
C TYR A 317 27.53 10.23 -12.02
N GLY A 318 27.60 9.14 -12.79
CA GLY A 318 27.37 9.15 -14.23
C GLY A 318 25.92 8.79 -14.59
N LEU A 319 25.68 8.60 -15.89
CA LEU A 319 24.39 8.13 -16.42
C LEU A 319 23.96 6.83 -15.75
N LYS A 320 22.67 6.69 -15.49
CA LYS A 320 22.10 5.47 -14.92
C LYS A 320 22.37 4.29 -15.86
N PRO A 321 22.56 3.07 -15.32
CA PRO A 321 22.86 1.87 -16.11
C PRO A 321 21.91 1.63 -17.30
N LYS A 322 20.65 2.00 -17.18
CA LYS A 322 19.64 1.84 -18.23
C LYS A 322 19.99 2.54 -19.55
N TYR A 323 20.81 3.60 -19.49
CA TYR A 323 21.20 4.36 -20.68
C TYR A 323 22.43 3.79 -21.40
N MET A 324 23.01 2.71 -20.89
CA MET A 324 24.22 2.10 -21.51
C MET A 324 24.03 1.79 -23.00
N GLN A 325 22.92 1.17 -23.34
CA GLN A 325 22.62 0.79 -24.73
C GLN A 325 22.27 2.00 -25.60
N ASP A 326 21.76 3.09 -25.03
CA ASP A 326 21.44 4.29 -25.81
C ASP A 326 22.71 5.08 -26.20
N ILE A 327 23.80 4.96 -25.42
CA ILE A 327 25.03 5.71 -25.66
C ILE A 327 26.15 4.89 -26.33
N VAL A 328 26.08 3.57 -26.32
CA VAL A 328 27.01 2.72 -27.08
C VAL A 328 26.89 3.05 -28.57
N GLY A 329 28.03 3.32 -29.22
CA GLY A 329 28.11 3.75 -30.61
C GLY A 329 28.07 5.26 -30.83
N MET A 330 27.63 6.07 -29.84
CA MET A 330 27.78 7.53 -29.89
C MET A 330 29.25 7.94 -29.82
N ARG A 331 29.56 9.14 -30.32
CA ARG A 331 30.94 9.66 -30.32
C ARG A 331 31.14 10.68 -29.21
N ALA A 332 32.32 10.71 -28.66
CA ALA A 332 32.74 11.73 -27.69
C ALA A 332 32.83 13.13 -28.37
N ASP A 333 32.25 14.16 -27.78
CA ASP A 333 32.37 15.55 -28.25
C ASP A 333 33.73 16.17 -27.89
N ARG A 334 34.39 15.64 -26.88
CA ARG A 334 35.70 16.07 -26.36
C ARG A 334 36.47 14.87 -25.83
N ASP A 335 37.74 15.06 -25.49
CA ASP A 335 38.53 14.05 -24.81
C ASP A 335 37.91 13.75 -23.43
N ILE A 336 37.72 12.47 -23.11
CA ILE A 336 37.12 11.98 -21.86
C ILE A 336 38.18 11.12 -21.15
N PRO A 337 38.82 11.62 -20.09
CA PRO A 337 39.80 10.87 -19.34
C PRO A 337 39.17 9.64 -18.64
N ARG A 338 39.96 8.59 -18.46
CA ARG A 338 39.61 7.45 -17.64
C ARG A 338 39.15 7.90 -16.24
N GLY A 339 38.09 7.32 -15.73
CA GLY A 339 37.49 7.66 -14.42
C GLY A 339 36.47 8.81 -14.47
N THR A 340 36.19 9.35 -15.65
CA THR A 340 35.14 10.36 -15.82
C THR A 340 33.78 9.69 -15.79
N PRO A 341 32.79 10.18 -14.97
CA PRO A 341 31.42 9.77 -15.06
C PRO A 341 30.84 10.21 -16.41
N VAL A 342 30.26 9.29 -17.16
CA VAL A 342 29.69 9.60 -18.47
C VAL A 342 28.35 10.32 -18.29
N SER A 343 28.19 11.43 -19.00
CA SER A 343 26.95 12.23 -19.10
C SER A 343 26.63 12.54 -20.57
N PHE A 344 25.40 12.90 -20.89
CA PHE A 344 25.00 13.19 -22.27
C PHE A 344 25.73 14.39 -22.87
N ASP A 345 26.17 15.36 -22.08
CA ASP A 345 26.92 16.53 -22.53
C ASP A 345 28.35 16.24 -23.00
N LEU A 346 28.85 15.03 -22.72
CA LEU A 346 30.12 14.54 -23.24
C LEU A 346 30.01 13.94 -24.66
N LEU A 347 28.79 13.81 -25.18
CA LEU A 347 28.50 13.13 -26.44
C LEU A 347 28.27 14.12 -27.57
N GLU A 348 28.57 13.66 -28.78
CA GLU A 348 28.41 14.45 -30.01
C GLU A 348 26.96 14.92 -30.21
N LYS A 349 26.81 16.20 -30.54
CA LYS A 349 25.53 16.88 -30.74
C LYS A 349 25.03 16.77 -32.19
N GLY A 350 23.76 17.07 -32.40
CA GLY A 350 23.18 17.22 -33.74
C GLY A 350 22.83 15.90 -34.43
N SER A 351 22.88 14.78 -33.73
CA SER A 351 22.48 13.49 -34.30
C SER A 351 20.98 13.39 -34.58
N VAL A 352 20.59 12.41 -35.39
CA VAL A 352 19.21 11.95 -35.52
C VAL A 352 18.97 10.89 -34.43
N LEU A 353 17.94 11.05 -33.60
CA LEU A 353 17.56 10.02 -32.64
C LEU A 353 16.49 9.12 -33.27
N PHE A 354 16.78 7.84 -33.36
CA PHE A 354 15.85 6.82 -33.83
C PHE A 354 15.26 6.05 -32.65
N LEU A 355 13.98 6.30 -32.37
CA LEU A 355 13.29 5.75 -31.22
C LEU A 355 12.57 4.46 -31.62
N THR A 356 12.93 3.33 -31.03
CA THR A 356 12.29 2.06 -31.27
C THR A 356 12.46 1.10 -30.08
N ASN A 357 11.48 0.20 -29.92
CA ASN A 357 11.56 -0.94 -29.01
C ASN A 357 11.28 -2.27 -29.75
N ASN A 358 11.41 -2.28 -31.08
CA ASN A 358 11.08 -3.44 -31.89
C ASN A 358 12.16 -3.67 -32.95
N ASP A 359 12.66 -4.90 -33.07
CA ASP A 359 13.71 -5.29 -34.02
C ASP A 359 13.26 -5.24 -35.48
N ASN A 360 11.96 -5.27 -35.77
CA ASN A 360 11.42 -5.16 -37.13
C ASN A 360 11.66 -3.79 -37.81
N THR A 361 12.25 -2.85 -37.08
CA THR A 361 12.59 -1.51 -37.56
C THR A 361 14.09 -1.32 -37.82
N GLU A 362 14.91 -2.35 -37.59
CA GLU A 362 16.37 -2.30 -37.68
C GLU A 362 16.86 -1.87 -39.06
N ASP A 363 16.23 -2.32 -40.10
CA ASP A 363 16.57 -1.96 -41.48
C ASP A 363 16.38 -0.45 -41.78
N VAL A 364 15.44 0.23 -41.12
CA VAL A 364 15.31 1.70 -41.22
C VAL A 364 16.49 2.39 -40.55
N PHE A 365 16.91 1.93 -39.40
CA PHE A 365 18.09 2.43 -38.69
C PHE A 365 19.35 2.23 -39.51
N GLU A 366 19.58 1.02 -40.03
CA GLU A 366 20.70 0.72 -40.91
C GLU A 366 20.69 1.55 -42.20
N TRP A 367 19.50 1.79 -42.77
CA TRP A 367 19.36 2.61 -43.98
C TRP A 367 19.81 4.03 -43.72
N LEU A 368 19.43 4.64 -42.59
CA LEU A 368 19.89 5.98 -42.18
C LEU A 368 21.43 6.01 -42.03
N LEU A 369 22.03 4.98 -41.38
CA LEU A 369 23.48 4.84 -41.26
C LEU A 369 24.18 4.77 -42.61
N LYS A 370 23.68 3.94 -43.54
CA LYS A 370 24.23 3.77 -44.91
C LYS A 370 24.18 5.06 -45.75
N ARG A 371 23.25 5.95 -45.44
CA ARG A 371 23.16 7.29 -46.05
C ARG A 371 24.14 8.29 -45.43
N GLY A 372 24.88 7.94 -44.42
CA GLY A 372 25.81 8.81 -43.72
C GLY A 372 25.15 9.73 -42.69
N GLU A 373 23.91 9.42 -42.26
CA GLU A 373 23.30 10.12 -41.15
C GLU A 373 24.04 9.76 -39.83
N ASN A 374 24.30 10.79 -39.03
CA ASN A 374 24.73 10.56 -37.66
C ASN A 374 23.49 10.20 -36.83
N VAL A 375 23.17 8.91 -36.78
CA VAL A 375 21.95 8.40 -36.14
C VAL A 375 22.25 7.50 -34.97
N HIS A 376 21.49 7.67 -33.89
CA HIS A 376 21.59 6.83 -32.67
C HIS A 376 20.25 6.25 -32.30
N LYS A 377 20.26 4.97 -31.96
CA LYS A 377 19.07 4.24 -31.49
C LYS A 377 18.83 4.54 -30.02
N VAL A 378 17.60 4.89 -29.66
CA VAL A 378 17.18 5.15 -28.29
C VAL A 378 16.00 4.23 -27.95
N GLN A 379 16.16 3.44 -26.90
CA GLN A 379 15.19 2.46 -26.43
C GLN A 379 14.54 2.86 -25.10
N ASN A 380 15.17 3.75 -24.32
CA ASN A 380 14.64 4.28 -23.08
C ASN A 380 13.80 5.54 -23.29
N LYS A 381 12.97 5.86 -22.28
CA LYS A 381 12.14 7.08 -22.31
C LYS A 381 13.03 8.33 -22.47
N LEU A 382 12.71 9.17 -23.43
CA LEU A 382 13.37 10.47 -23.60
C LEU A 382 13.13 11.37 -22.38
N THR A 383 14.12 12.19 -22.09
CA THR A 383 14.05 13.22 -21.06
C THR A 383 14.47 14.57 -21.63
N GLU A 384 13.98 15.64 -21.01
CA GLU A 384 14.37 17.00 -21.36
C GLU A 384 15.89 17.20 -21.29
N ASP A 385 16.53 16.72 -20.22
CA ASP A 385 17.99 16.80 -20.04
C ASP A 385 18.76 16.12 -21.17
N MET A 386 18.28 14.97 -21.65
CA MET A 386 18.89 14.25 -22.77
C MET A 386 18.81 15.08 -24.05
N ILE A 387 17.67 15.71 -24.34
CA ILE A 387 17.50 16.52 -25.55
C ILE A 387 18.33 17.81 -25.47
N ARG A 388 18.34 18.46 -24.31
CA ARG A 388 19.19 19.67 -24.11
C ARG A 388 20.67 19.39 -24.24
N ALA A 389 21.13 18.22 -23.78
CA ALA A 389 22.54 17.84 -23.85
C ALA A 389 22.97 17.40 -25.25
N LEU A 390 22.18 16.57 -25.92
CA LEU A 390 22.50 16.01 -27.25
C LEU A 390 22.14 16.95 -28.41
N GLU A 391 21.26 17.93 -28.20
CA GLU A 391 20.78 18.87 -29.22
C GLU A 391 20.48 18.16 -30.56
N PRO A 392 19.64 17.13 -30.59
CA PRO A 392 19.45 16.33 -31.80
C PRO A 392 18.91 17.17 -32.94
N SER A 393 19.34 16.85 -34.17
CA SER A 393 18.87 17.51 -35.37
C SER A 393 17.44 17.10 -35.72
N PHE A 394 17.08 15.85 -35.43
CA PHE A 394 15.78 15.25 -35.73
C PHE A 394 15.47 14.05 -34.83
N ILE A 395 14.20 13.74 -34.64
CA ILE A 395 13.75 12.56 -33.92
C ILE A 395 12.77 11.78 -34.79
N VAL A 396 13.04 10.51 -35.02
CA VAL A 396 12.21 9.57 -35.75
C VAL A 396 11.73 8.48 -34.83
N SER A 397 10.44 8.39 -34.59
CA SER A 397 9.80 7.33 -33.78
C SER A 397 9.20 6.27 -34.68
N PHE A 398 9.53 4.98 -34.42
CA PHE A 398 8.93 3.86 -35.09
C PHE A 398 8.80 2.67 -34.13
N ASN A 399 7.58 2.26 -33.81
CA ASN A 399 7.27 1.23 -32.84
C ASN A 399 7.91 1.50 -31.45
N TYR A 400 7.88 2.74 -31.02
CA TYR A 400 8.39 3.18 -29.73
C TYR A 400 7.27 3.17 -28.69
N ARG A 401 7.52 2.51 -27.56
CA ARG A 401 6.46 2.24 -26.53
C ARG A 401 6.18 3.37 -25.56
N TYR A 402 7.00 4.43 -25.55
CA TYR A 402 6.82 5.53 -24.61
C TYR A 402 6.22 6.75 -25.29
N LEU A 403 5.36 7.45 -24.56
CA LEU A 403 4.92 8.78 -24.99
C LEU A 403 6.09 9.77 -24.91
N ILE A 404 6.20 10.65 -25.88
CA ILE A 404 7.17 11.74 -25.88
C ILE A 404 6.67 12.83 -24.93
N PRO A 405 7.46 13.24 -23.93
CA PRO A 405 7.07 14.33 -23.04
C PRO A 405 6.86 15.65 -23.80
N LYS A 406 5.91 16.46 -23.30
CA LYS A 406 5.61 17.77 -23.91
C LYS A 406 6.85 18.67 -23.97
N GLU A 407 7.66 18.65 -22.91
CA GLU A 407 8.90 19.40 -22.80
C GLU A 407 9.89 19.06 -23.93
N VAL A 408 9.91 17.81 -24.37
CA VAL A 408 10.74 17.36 -25.51
C VAL A 408 10.17 17.87 -26.83
N LEU A 409 8.84 17.83 -27.01
CA LEU A 409 8.18 18.36 -28.22
C LEU A 409 8.39 19.88 -28.35
N ASP A 410 8.29 20.60 -27.25
CA ASP A 410 8.50 22.05 -27.19
C ASP A 410 9.95 22.45 -27.54
N LEU A 411 10.94 21.62 -27.20
CA LEU A 411 12.34 21.82 -27.57
C LEU A 411 12.65 21.47 -29.02
N MET A 412 11.82 20.67 -29.67
CA MET A 412 12.06 20.12 -31.00
C MET A 412 10.88 20.40 -31.97
N PRO A 413 10.42 21.66 -32.07
CA PRO A 413 9.26 21.98 -32.90
C PRO A 413 9.48 21.51 -34.33
N ASP A 414 8.48 20.81 -34.87
CA ASP A 414 8.46 20.28 -36.25
C ASP A 414 9.51 19.22 -36.61
N ARG A 415 10.36 18.83 -35.65
CA ARG A 415 11.48 17.88 -35.86
C ARG A 415 11.30 16.54 -35.19
N VAL A 416 10.09 16.22 -34.72
CA VAL A 416 9.74 14.93 -34.13
C VAL A 416 8.62 14.32 -34.96
N ILE A 417 8.90 13.16 -35.58
CA ILE A 417 7.93 12.43 -36.41
C ILE A 417 7.68 11.04 -35.88
N ASN A 418 6.50 10.51 -36.17
CA ASN A 418 6.15 9.12 -35.95
C ASN A 418 5.79 8.40 -37.26
N LEU A 419 6.28 7.19 -37.41
CA LEU A 419 5.96 6.27 -38.49
C LEU A 419 4.83 5.35 -38.01
N HIS A 420 3.59 5.64 -38.39
CA HIS A 420 2.40 5.00 -37.85
C HIS A 420 1.72 4.11 -38.90
N THR A 421 1.52 2.83 -38.56
CA THR A 421 0.96 1.80 -39.46
C THR A 421 -0.56 1.85 -39.53
N SER A 422 -1.13 3.07 -39.70
CA SER A 422 -2.53 3.31 -40.04
C SER A 422 -2.69 4.47 -41.03
N TYR A 423 -3.85 4.56 -41.65
CA TYR A 423 -4.25 5.69 -42.49
C TYR A 423 -4.93 6.74 -41.64
N LEU A 424 -4.13 7.63 -41.00
CA LEU A 424 -4.67 8.67 -40.12
C LEU A 424 -5.68 9.57 -40.85
N PRO A 425 -6.77 10.00 -40.18
CA PRO A 425 -6.99 10.01 -38.73
C PRO A 425 -7.57 8.71 -38.11
N TYR A 426 -7.73 7.66 -38.87
CA TYR A 426 -8.29 6.40 -38.38
C TYR A 426 -7.26 5.56 -37.60
N ASN A 427 -7.75 4.83 -36.60
CA ASN A 427 -6.97 3.86 -35.80
C ASN A 427 -5.72 4.45 -35.15
N ARG A 428 -5.88 5.60 -34.48
CA ARG A 428 -4.88 6.15 -33.59
C ARG A 428 -4.66 5.20 -32.42
N GLY A 429 -3.47 5.17 -31.88
CA GLY A 429 -3.14 4.40 -30.70
C GLY A 429 -2.66 2.99 -30.98
N SER A 430 -3.26 2.00 -30.32
CA SER A 430 -2.72 0.65 -30.27
C SER A 430 -3.29 -0.26 -31.34
N SER A 431 -2.44 -1.17 -31.87
CA SER A 431 -2.83 -2.24 -32.80
C SER A 431 -3.65 -1.77 -34.01
N PRO A 432 -3.22 -0.70 -34.69
CA PRO A 432 -4.00 -0.07 -35.75
C PRO A 432 -4.32 -1.02 -36.92
N ASN A 433 -3.43 -1.96 -37.23
CA ASN A 433 -3.68 -2.98 -38.24
C ASN A 433 -4.94 -3.80 -37.92
N PHE A 434 -5.05 -4.35 -36.72
CA PHE A 434 -6.21 -5.13 -36.27
C PHE A 434 -7.50 -4.32 -36.34
N PHE A 435 -7.50 -3.15 -35.70
CA PHE A 435 -8.71 -2.33 -35.64
C PHE A 435 -9.15 -1.77 -36.99
N SER A 436 -8.24 -1.56 -37.93
CA SER A 436 -8.62 -1.10 -39.27
C SER A 436 -9.51 -2.09 -40.01
N PHE A 437 -9.37 -3.38 -39.76
CA PHE A 437 -10.25 -4.43 -40.30
C PHE A 437 -11.54 -4.58 -39.48
N MET A 438 -11.46 -4.45 -38.16
CA MET A 438 -12.65 -4.59 -37.32
C MET A 438 -13.62 -3.41 -37.47
N ASP A 439 -13.11 -2.20 -37.69
CA ASP A 439 -13.91 -0.98 -37.88
C ASP A 439 -14.23 -0.69 -39.37
N ASP A 440 -13.78 -1.50 -40.29
CA ASP A 440 -13.90 -1.29 -41.75
C ASP A 440 -13.39 0.09 -42.23
N THR A 441 -12.34 0.62 -41.58
CA THR A 441 -11.74 1.90 -41.92
C THR A 441 -10.67 1.77 -43.01
N PRO A 442 -10.26 2.86 -43.69
CA PRO A 442 -9.14 2.83 -44.63
C PRO A 442 -7.87 2.26 -43.99
N LYS A 443 -7.19 1.39 -44.76
CA LYS A 443 -5.93 0.74 -44.35
C LYS A 443 -4.78 1.47 -44.99
N GLY A 444 -3.67 1.64 -44.30
CA GLY A 444 -2.51 2.31 -44.85
C GLY A 444 -1.45 2.69 -43.85
N VAL A 445 -0.58 3.60 -44.23
CA VAL A 445 0.55 4.05 -43.43
C VAL A 445 0.65 5.56 -43.45
N THR A 446 1.08 6.17 -42.36
CA THR A 446 1.17 7.62 -42.21
C THR A 446 2.45 8.03 -41.50
N ILE A 447 3.18 8.96 -42.08
CA ILE A 447 4.24 9.72 -41.40
C ILE A 447 3.62 11.04 -40.95
N HIS A 448 3.64 11.29 -39.66
CA HIS A 448 3.07 12.52 -39.08
C HIS A 448 4.01 13.16 -38.07
N ARG A 449 3.87 14.48 -37.84
CA ARG A 449 4.52 15.16 -36.73
C ARG A 449 3.95 14.64 -35.41
N MET A 450 4.76 14.58 -34.38
CA MET A 450 4.26 14.27 -33.04
C MET A 450 3.73 15.54 -32.38
N ALA A 451 2.62 15.41 -31.65
CA ALA A 451 1.96 16.48 -30.91
C ALA A 451 1.54 15.95 -29.52
N GLU A 452 1.06 16.85 -28.68
CA GLU A 452 0.47 16.48 -27.38
C GLU A 452 -0.86 15.74 -27.63
N GLY A 453 -0.81 14.44 -27.57
CA GLY A 453 -1.93 13.54 -27.87
C GLY A 453 -1.46 12.39 -28.75
N LEU A 454 -2.14 11.25 -28.61
CA LEU A 454 -1.72 10.03 -29.29
C LEU A 454 -2.08 10.08 -30.78
N ASP A 455 -1.06 10.10 -31.63
CA ASP A 455 -1.14 10.12 -33.10
C ASP A 455 -2.03 11.25 -33.67
N THR A 456 -2.07 12.40 -33.00
CA THR A 456 -2.93 13.56 -33.36
C THR A 456 -2.24 14.64 -34.20
N GLY A 457 -0.93 14.54 -34.37
CA GLY A 457 -0.14 15.56 -35.08
C GLY A 457 -0.39 15.61 -36.59
N ASP A 458 0.07 16.68 -37.19
CA ASP A 458 -0.15 16.96 -38.61
C ASP A 458 0.51 15.92 -39.53
N ILE A 459 -0.21 15.51 -40.59
CA ILE A 459 0.24 14.50 -41.56
C ILE A 459 1.27 15.12 -42.50
N LEU A 460 2.41 14.45 -42.67
CA LEU A 460 3.42 14.78 -43.67
C LEU A 460 3.23 13.96 -44.93
N CYS A 461 3.12 12.66 -44.80
CA CYS A 461 2.92 11.74 -45.91
C CYS A 461 2.00 10.60 -45.48
N ARG A 462 1.18 10.11 -46.38
CA ARG A 462 0.41 8.86 -46.15
C ARG A 462 0.22 8.10 -47.46
N LYS A 463 0.05 6.78 -47.33
CA LYS A 463 -0.21 5.85 -48.43
C LYS A 463 -1.32 4.93 -48.05
N GLU A 464 -2.39 4.86 -48.83
CA GLU A 464 -3.49 3.91 -48.64
C GLU A 464 -3.09 2.56 -49.25
N LEU A 465 -3.50 1.47 -48.62
CA LEU A 465 -3.30 0.11 -49.04
C LEU A 465 -4.63 -0.63 -49.07
N PHE A 466 -4.77 -1.52 -50.05
CA PHE A 466 -5.96 -2.34 -50.26
C PHE A 466 -5.60 -3.82 -50.07
N PHE A 467 -6.43 -4.53 -49.31
CA PHE A 467 -6.22 -5.95 -48.98
C PHE A 467 -7.44 -6.78 -49.35
N ASP A 468 -7.19 -8.00 -49.78
CA ASP A 468 -8.20 -9.03 -50.02
C ASP A 468 -8.35 -9.84 -48.73
N GLU A 469 -9.37 -9.52 -47.92
CA GLU A 469 -9.56 -10.08 -46.57
C GLU A 469 -9.71 -11.61 -46.57
N ASP A 470 -10.19 -12.19 -47.69
CA ASP A 470 -10.31 -13.66 -47.86
C ASP A 470 -8.96 -14.37 -47.99
N LYS A 471 -7.90 -13.64 -48.39
CA LYS A 471 -6.57 -14.18 -48.61
C LYS A 471 -5.52 -13.76 -47.60
N GLU A 472 -5.85 -12.79 -46.75
CA GLU A 472 -4.91 -12.17 -45.83
C GLU A 472 -5.11 -12.63 -44.39
N THR A 473 -4.01 -12.60 -43.65
CA THR A 473 -4.01 -12.71 -42.20
C THR A 473 -3.62 -11.38 -41.56
N PHE A 474 -3.88 -11.17 -40.28
CA PHE A 474 -3.40 -9.98 -39.58
C PHE A 474 -1.87 -9.85 -39.62
N ALA A 475 -1.14 -10.96 -39.59
CA ALA A 475 0.31 -10.97 -39.73
C ALA A 475 0.74 -10.53 -41.12
N SER A 476 0.18 -11.13 -42.21
CA SER A 476 0.55 -10.80 -43.58
C SER A 476 0.25 -9.35 -43.97
N THR A 477 -0.87 -8.81 -43.50
CA THR A 477 -1.21 -7.37 -43.70
C THR A 477 -0.27 -6.47 -42.93
N TYR A 478 0.12 -6.81 -41.69
CA TYR A 478 1.08 -6.03 -40.94
C TYR A 478 2.46 -6.01 -41.60
N GLU A 479 2.95 -7.11 -42.14
CA GLU A 479 4.20 -7.13 -42.90
C GLU A 479 4.15 -6.22 -44.15
N LYS A 480 3.04 -6.22 -44.87
CA LYS A 480 2.83 -5.36 -46.04
C LYS A 480 2.74 -3.87 -45.63
N LEU A 481 2.09 -3.55 -44.49
CA LEU A 481 2.06 -2.21 -43.95
C LEU A 481 3.46 -1.75 -43.52
N LEU A 482 4.25 -2.60 -42.85
CA LEU A 482 5.64 -2.29 -42.51
C LEU A 482 6.49 -2.01 -43.74
N ALA A 483 6.39 -2.84 -44.77
CA ALA A 483 7.12 -2.63 -46.04
C ALA A 483 6.73 -1.31 -46.71
N ALA A 484 5.44 -1.01 -46.80
CA ALA A 484 4.94 0.23 -47.35
C ALA A 484 5.36 1.49 -46.54
N MET A 485 5.40 1.38 -45.20
CA MET A 485 5.88 2.44 -44.32
C MET A 485 7.36 2.73 -44.56
N LYS A 486 8.19 1.69 -44.63
CA LYS A 486 9.63 1.83 -44.89
C LYS A 486 9.86 2.49 -46.27
N GLU A 487 9.17 2.02 -47.30
CA GLU A 487 9.24 2.63 -48.63
C GLU A 487 8.84 4.10 -48.61
N LEU A 488 7.71 4.42 -47.97
CA LEU A 488 7.22 5.81 -47.84
C LEU A 488 8.25 6.71 -47.13
N PHE A 489 8.87 6.19 -46.06
CA PHE A 489 9.90 6.92 -45.32
C PHE A 489 11.15 7.12 -46.17
N TYR A 490 11.65 6.08 -46.85
CA TYR A 490 12.84 6.18 -47.67
C TYR A 490 12.69 7.19 -48.81
N GLN A 491 11.53 7.23 -49.44
CA GLN A 491 11.24 8.18 -50.55
C GLN A 491 11.15 9.63 -50.09
N ASN A 492 10.74 9.87 -48.83
CA ASN A 492 10.40 11.22 -48.36
C ASN A 492 11.37 11.79 -47.31
N TRP A 493 12.33 10.99 -46.79
CA TRP A 493 13.21 11.41 -45.69
C TRP A 493 13.92 12.73 -45.93
N ASP A 494 14.54 12.93 -47.09
CA ASP A 494 15.28 14.17 -47.41
C ASP A 494 14.36 15.40 -47.43
N ALA A 495 13.16 15.25 -47.93
CA ALA A 495 12.17 16.32 -48.00
C ALA A 495 11.59 16.64 -46.60
N ILE A 496 11.36 15.59 -45.78
CA ILE A 496 10.91 15.72 -44.39
C ILE A 496 11.98 16.45 -43.58
N LYS A 497 13.21 15.94 -43.58
CA LYS A 497 14.32 16.52 -42.83
C LYS A 497 14.62 17.97 -43.23
N ALA A 498 14.48 18.28 -44.49
CA ALA A 498 14.66 19.63 -45.01
C ALA A 498 13.44 20.56 -44.82
N GLY A 499 12.36 20.07 -44.18
CA GLY A 499 11.14 20.87 -43.98
C GLY A 499 10.41 21.25 -45.26
N LYS A 500 10.59 20.51 -46.36
CA LYS A 500 10.01 20.81 -47.68
C LYS A 500 8.60 20.28 -47.90
N ILE A 501 8.10 19.47 -46.96
CA ILE A 501 6.76 18.90 -47.03
C ILE A 501 5.81 19.77 -46.21
N THR A 502 4.75 20.24 -46.86
CA THR A 502 3.69 20.98 -46.17
C THR A 502 2.85 20.01 -45.35
N ALA A 503 2.86 20.19 -44.03
CA ALA A 503 2.06 19.41 -43.14
C ALA A 503 0.55 19.70 -43.28
N GLN A 504 -0.27 18.67 -43.23
CA GLN A 504 -1.73 18.76 -43.36
C GLN A 504 -2.37 18.39 -42.02
N LYS A 505 -3.28 19.20 -41.51
CA LYS A 505 -4.05 18.86 -40.31
C LYS A 505 -4.88 17.62 -40.56
N GLN A 506 -5.03 16.81 -39.50
CA GLN A 506 -5.95 15.69 -39.58
C GLN A 506 -7.39 16.21 -39.55
N GLU A 507 -8.17 15.87 -40.56
CA GLU A 507 -9.57 16.30 -40.72
C GLU A 507 -10.52 15.12 -40.46
N GLY A 508 -11.71 15.40 -39.90
CA GLY A 508 -12.77 14.43 -39.65
C GLY A 508 -12.69 13.73 -38.28
N CYS A 509 -13.69 12.92 -37.99
CA CYS A 509 -13.75 12.09 -36.79
C CYS A 509 -12.88 10.84 -37.02
N GLY A 510 -11.67 10.82 -36.45
CA GLY A 510 -10.84 9.63 -36.44
C GLY A 510 -11.30 8.61 -35.38
N THR A 511 -10.76 7.39 -35.47
CA THR A 511 -10.94 6.36 -34.45
C THR A 511 -9.71 6.26 -33.55
N TYR A 512 -9.90 5.72 -32.34
CA TYR A 512 -8.83 5.57 -31.34
C TYR A 512 -9.01 4.26 -30.56
N HIS A 513 -7.93 3.52 -30.37
CA HIS A 513 -7.95 2.22 -29.69
C HIS A 513 -6.83 2.07 -28.69
N THR A 514 -7.11 1.30 -27.64
CA THR A 514 -6.19 1.01 -26.55
C THR A 514 -5.75 -0.46 -26.50
N MET A 515 -4.62 -0.72 -25.85
CA MET A 515 -4.19 -2.10 -25.55
C MET A 515 -5.20 -2.85 -24.68
N LYS A 516 -5.97 -2.13 -23.85
CA LYS A 516 -6.98 -2.74 -22.99
C LYS A 516 -8.14 -3.29 -23.81
N GLU A 517 -8.64 -2.51 -24.79
CA GLU A 517 -9.69 -2.98 -25.72
C GLU A 517 -9.26 -4.24 -26.47
N LEU A 518 -8.02 -4.27 -26.98
CA LEU A 518 -7.51 -5.47 -27.64
C LEU A 518 -7.47 -6.68 -26.70
N ALA A 519 -7.05 -6.47 -25.44
CA ALA A 519 -7.01 -7.53 -24.44
C ALA A 519 -8.41 -8.08 -24.12
N GLU A 520 -9.40 -7.20 -23.95
CA GLU A 520 -10.80 -7.57 -23.72
C GLU A 520 -11.41 -8.33 -24.92
N ILE A 521 -11.07 -7.92 -26.16
CA ILE A 521 -11.48 -8.63 -27.37
C ILE A 521 -10.84 -10.02 -27.42
N ARG A 522 -9.55 -10.14 -27.14
CA ARG A 522 -8.84 -11.43 -27.13
C ARG A 522 -9.34 -12.40 -26.07
N GLU A 523 -9.82 -11.89 -24.95
CA GLU A 523 -10.42 -12.71 -23.88
C GLU A 523 -11.77 -13.30 -24.33
N LYS A 524 -12.58 -12.51 -25.02
CA LYS A 524 -13.92 -12.92 -25.51
C LYS A 524 -13.86 -13.72 -26.81
N HIS A 525 -12.99 -13.33 -27.72
CA HIS A 525 -12.79 -13.89 -29.05
C HIS A 525 -11.30 -14.14 -29.29
N PRO A 526 -10.75 -15.26 -28.77
CA PRO A 526 -9.33 -15.58 -28.89
C PRO A 526 -8.88 -15.72 -30.36
N PHE A 527 -7.75 -15.11 -30.71
CA PHE A 527 -7.16 -15.21 -32.05
C PHE A 527 -5.63 -15.22 -32.00
N THR A 528 -5.02 -15.71 -33.06
CA THR A 528 -3.60 -15.55 -33.37
C THR A 528 -3.45 -14.55 -34.51
N TRP A 529 -2.29 -13.93 -34.64
CA TRP A 529 -2.03 -12.98 -35.73
C TRP A 529 -2.05 -13.67 -37.13
N ASP A 530 -1.87 -15.00 -37.19
CA ASP A 530 -1.90 -15.77 -38.41
C ASP A 530 -3.31 -16.23 -38.82
N CYS A 531 -4.36 -15.87 -38.08
CA CYS A 531 -5.72 -16.19 -38.49
C CYS A 531 -6.13 -15.33 -39.70
N ASN A 532 -6.92 -15.96 -40.61
CA ASN A 532 -7.50 -15.27 -41.77
C ASN A 532 -8.47 -14.16 -41.28
N ILE A 533 -8.45 -13.02 -41.96
CA ILE A 533 -9.20 -11.84 -41.52
C ILE A 533 -10.71 -12.06 -41.74
N ALA A 534 -11.12 -12.50 -42.92
CA ALA A 534 -12.52 -12.75 -43.25
C ALA A 534 -13.13 -13.82 -42.34
N ASP A 535 -12.41 -14.92 -42.09
CA ASP A 535 -12.88 -16.00 -41.21
C ASP A 535 -13.07 -15.46 -39.76
N TYR A 536 -12.14 -14.64 -39.27
CA TYR A 536 -12.25 -14.06 -37.95
C TYR A 536 -13.44 -13.09 -37.83
N LYS A 537 -13.60 -12.20 -38.79
CA LYS A 537 -14.76 -11.25 -38.83
C LYS A 537 -16.10 -11.96 -38.89
N ASN A 538 -16.19 -13.05 -39.67
CA ASN A 538 -17.41 -13.85 -39.77
C ASN A 538 -17.75 -14.64 -38.49
N GLY A 539 -16.77 -14.89 -37.62
CA GLY A 539 -16.93 -15.54 -36.34
C GLY A 539 -17.12 -14.57 -35.16
N PHE A 540 -17.07 -13.26 -35.42
CA PHE A 540 -17.17 -12.19 -34.42
C PHE A 540 -18.64 -11.81 -34.20
#